data_30769de5ccd06cf3d8634047132058ef
#
_entry.id   30769de5ccd06cf3d8634047132058ef
#
_cell.length_a   1.000
_cell.length_b   1.000
_cell.length_c   1.000
_cell.angle_alpha   90.00
_cell.angle_beta   90.00
_cell.angle_gamma   90.00
#
_symmetry.space_group_name_H-M   'P 1'
#
loop_
_entity.id
_entity.type
_entity.pdbx_description
1 polymer ?
#
loop_
_entity_poly.entity_id
_entity_poly.type
_entity_poly.pdbx_seq_one_letter_code
_entity_poly.pdbx_strand_id
1 'polypeptide(L)'
;MKIQFDTLDYQTDAVNSAVRVFEGQTIKESNFTITNDVPQGTLFASDSIGVGNRVIINEEQMLKNVNKTQILNGIVPGDNLLGNKKAFPQFNIEMETGTGKTFVYLKTILELNKQYGFLKFVIVVPSIAIKEGVLKS
;
A
#
# COMPACT_ATOMS: atom_id res chain seq x y z
N MET A 1 -23.15 4.01 -25.40
CA MET A 1 -22.62 5.12 -24.61
C MET A 1 -21.22 4.72 -24.14
N LYS A 2 -20.18 5.40 -24.60
CA LYS A 2 -18.80 5.07 -24.21
C LYS A 2 -18.47 5.96 -23.02
N ILE A 3 -18.37 5.39 -21.83
CA ILE A 3 -17.99 6.15 -20.63
C ILE A 3 -16.49 6.39 -20.76
N GLN A 4 -16.10 7.63 -20.90
CA GLN A 4 -14.70 8.05 -20.91
C GLN A 4 -14.36 8.47 -19.49
N PHE A 5 -13.44 7.75 -18.86
CA PHE A 5 -12.92 8.11 -17.54
C PHE A 5 -11.65 8.95 -17.76
N ASP A 6 -11.74 10.22 -17.45
CA ASP A 6 -10.56 11.07 -17.37
C ASP A 6 -9.93 10.94 -15.98
N THR A 7 -8.64 10.68 -15.93
CA THR A 7 -7.91 10.66 -14.66
C THR A 7 -7.60 12.09 -14.25
N LEU A 8 -8.04 12.46 -13.07
CA LEU A 8 -7.84 13.82 -12.55
C LEU A 8 -6.47 13.91 -11.85
N ASP A 9 -5.84 15.07 -11.97
CA ASP A 9 -4.46 15.28 -11.47
C ASP A 9 -4.36 14.99 -9.97
N TYR A 10 -5.28 15.49 -9.16
CA TYR A 10 -5.29 15.25 -7.72
C TYR A 10 -5.46 13.76 -7.34
N GLN A 11 -6.15 12.96 -8.17
CA GLN A 11 -6.25 11.50 -7.96
C GLN A 11 -4.91 10.83 -8.25
N THR A 12 -4.25 11.28 -9.30
CA THR A 12 -2.90 10.81 -9.64
C THR A 12 -1.89 11.18 -8.55
N ASP A 13 -1.97 12.39 -8.04
CA ASP A 13 -1.11 12.86 -6.95
C ASP A 13 -1.33 12.06 -5.66
N ALA A 14 -2.58 11.75 -5.32
CA ALA A 14 -2.90 10.91 -4.17
C ALA A 14 -2.33 9.48 -4.32
N VAL A 15 -2.50 8.86 -5.50
CA VAL A 15 -1.91 7.55 -5.80
C VAL A 15 -0.38 7.60 -5.70
N ASN A 16 0.24 8.57 -6.36
CA ASN A 16 1.70 8.73 -6.35
C ASN A 16 2.23 8.99 -4.93
N SER A 17 1.52 9.75 -4.12
CA SER A 17 1.88 10.01 -2.74
C SER A 17 1.95 8.73 -1.91
N ALA A 18 0.96 7.84 -2.05
CA ALA A 18 0.96 6.55 -1.38
C ALA A 18 2.07 5.61 -1.87
N VAL A 19 2.29 5.57 -3.18
CA VAL A 19 3.28 4.68 -3.81
C VAL A 19 4.71 5.11 -3.46
N ARG A 20 5.00 6.42 -3.44
CA ARG A 20 6.32 6.97 -3.09
C ARG A 20 6.78 6.66 -1.67
N VAL A 21 5.88 6.35 -0.75
CA VAL A 21 6.25 5.90 0.61
C VAL A 21 7.22 4.74 0.56
N PHE A 22 7.08 3.86 -0.43
CA PHE A 22 7.90 2.66 -0.61
C PHE A 22 9.04 2.84 -1.63
N GLU A 23 9.40 4.07 -2.00
CA GLU A 23 10.51 4.34 -2.93
C GLU A 23 11.81 3.73 -2.38
N GLY A 24 12.52 2.96 -3.22
CA GLY A 24 13.69 2.19 -2.83
C GLY A 24 13.40 0.71 -2.48
N GLN A 25 12.12 0.33 -2.44
CA GLN A 25 11.72 -1.06 -2.32
C GLN A 25 12.04 -1.81 -3.61
N THR A 26 12.81 -2.89 -3.52
CA THR A 26 13.09 -3.75 -4.67
C THR A 26 12.00 -4.81 -4.85
N ILE A 27 11.66 -5.09 -6.10
CA ILE A 27 10.80 -6.24 -6.43
C ILE A 27 11.59 -7.51 -6.09
N LYS A 28 11.16 -8.27 -5.10
CA LYS A 28 11.60 -9.66 -4.97
C LYS A 28 10.52 -10.51 -5.61
N GLU A 29 10.89 -11.21 -6.67
CA GLU A 29 10.10 -12.33 -7.14
C GLU A 29 9.98 -13.31 -5.98
N SER A 30 8.78 -13.49 -5.46
CA SER A 30 8.50 -14.57 -4.53
C SER A 30 8.51 -15.86 -5.37
N ASN A 31 9.67 -16.52 -5.45
CA ASN A 31 9.72 -17.88 -5.94
C ASN A 31 8.89 -18.72 -4.97
N PHE A 32 7.68 -18.99 -5.36
CA PHE A 32 6.79 -19.91 -4.68
C PHE A 32 7.31 -21.33 -4.93
N THR A 33 8.36 -21.70 -4.23
CA THR A 33 8.82 -23.08 -4.23
C THR A 33 8.06 -23.80 -3.14
N ILE A 34 7.03 -24.55 -3.51
CA ILE A 34 6.43 -25.54 -2.62
C ILE A 34 7.46 -26.67 -2.53
N THR A 35 8.35 -26.59 -1.57
CA THR A 35 9.16 -27.75 -1.19
C THR A 35 8.27 -28.65 -0.36
N ASN A 36 7.97 -29.84 -0.89
CA ASN A 36 7.18 -30.89 -0.22
C ASN A 36 7.93 -31.52 0.98
N ASP A 37 9.09 -31.00 1.36
CA ASP A 37 9.91 -31.49 2.46
C ASP A 37 9.75 -30.58 3.67
N VAL A 38 8.57 -30.59 4.28
CA VAL A 38 8.38 -30.03 5.64
C VAL A 38 8.59 -31.16 6.64
N PRO A 39 9.64 -31.16 7.46
CA PRO A 39 9.75 -32.12 8.56
C PRO A 39 8.55 -31.95 9.49
N GLN A 40 7.81 -33.03 9.72
CA GLN A 40 6.72 -33.05 10.71
C GLN A 40 7.28 -32.65 12.07
N GLY A 41 6.89 -31.48 12.57
CA GLY A 41 7.22 -31.06 13.93
C GLY A 41 7.60 -29.59 14.14
N THR A 42 7.78 -28.79 13.11
CA THR A 42 8.12 -27.37 13.27
C THR A 42 6.96 -26.47 12.79
N LEU A 43 6.07 -26.14 13.72
CA LEU A 43 4.95 -25.20 13.49
C LEU A 43 5.38 -23.76 13.16
N PHE A 44 6.69 -23.46 13.20
CA PHE A 44 7.25 -22.13 13.01
C PHE A 44 8.49 -22.05 12.14
N ALA A 45 8.86 -23.09 11.40
CA ALA A 45 9.93 -23.03 10.42
C ALA A 45 9.42 -22.45 9.10
N SER A 46 8.97 -21.22 9.10
CA SER A 46 8.33 -20.61 7.94
C SER A 46 9.03 -19.38 7.42
N ASP A 47 10.33 -19.49 7.21
CA ASP A 47 11.01 -18.50 6.33
C ASP A 47 10.73 -18.74 4.83
N SER A 48 10.07 -19.84 4.48
CA SER A 48 9.82 -20.22 3.09
C SER A 48 8.35 -20.18 2.65
N ILE A 49 7.40 -20.05 3.57
CA ILE A 49 6.00 -19.80 3.21
C ILE A 49 5.73 -18.31 3.30
N GLY A 50 6.32 -17.58 2.38
CA GLY A 50 6.17 -16.13 2.27
C GLY A 50 4.76 -15.75 1.88
N VAL A 51 3.88 -15.63 2.85
CA VAL A 51 2.45 -15.37 2.63
C VAL A 51 2.11 -13.90 2.76
N GLY A 52 3.07 -13.01 2.88
CA GLY A 52 2.84 -11.58 3.07
C GLY A 52 3.67 -10.67 2.17
N ASN A 53 3.29 -9.41 2.12
CA ASN A 53 4.12 -8.38 1.53
C ASN A 53 5.34 -8.15 2.43
N ARG A 54 6.53 -8.26 1.87
CA ARG A 54 7.75 -7.98 2.62
C ARG A 54 8.22 -6.57 2.30
N VAL A 55 8.22 -5.70 3.31
CA VAL A 55 8.83 -4.37 3.24
C VAL A 55 10.31 -4.52 3.60
N ILE A 56 11.20 -4.07 2.71
CA ILE A 56 12.67 -4.20 2.86
C ILE A 56 13.29 -2.86 3.26
N ILE A 57 12.68 -1.75 2.86
CA ILE A 57 13.14 -0.41 3.25
C ILE A 57 13.03 -0.25 4.77
N ASN A 58 14.01 0.43 5.37
CA ASN A 58 13.99 0.72 6.80
C ASN A 58 13.13 1.95 7.11
N GLU A 59 12.85 2.17 8.40
CA GLU A 59 12.02 3.28 8.85
C GLU A 59 12.60 4.65 8.47
N GLU A 60 13.92 4.80 8.49
CA GLU A 60 14.59 6.05 8.12
C GLU A 60 14.35 6.41 6.64
N GLN A 61 14.49 5.42 5.75
CA GLN A 61 14.20 5.62 4.34
C GLN A 61 12.72 5.92 4.11
N MET A 62 11.84 5.22 4.82
CA MET A 62 10.40 5.46 4.74
C MET A 62 10.04 6.87 5.21
N LEU A 63 10.63 7.35 6.32
CA LEU A 63 10.44 8.71 6.81
C LEU A 63 10.92 9.75 5.79
N LYS A 64 12.08 9.55 5.17
CA LYS A 64 12.57 10.43 4.10
C LYS A 64 11.60 10.49 2.92
N ASN A 65 11.06 9.35 2.51
CA ASN A 65 10.09 9.27 1.42
C ASN A 65 8.77 10.02 1.77
N VAL A 66 8.29 9.84 3.00
CA VAL A 66 7.11 10.54 3.51
C VAL A 66 7.35 12.04 3.54
N ASN A 67 8.46 12.50 4.10
CA ASN A 67 8.79 13.92 4.18
C ASN A 67 8.90 14.55 2.79
N LYS A 68 9.56 13.87 1.84
CA LYS A 68 9.62 14.30 0.43
C LYS A 68 8.22 14.44 -0.17
N THR A 69 7.35 13.47 0.10
CA THR A 69 5.96 13.48 -0.38
C THR A 69 5.14 14.60 0.26
N GLN A 70 5.31 14.84 1.56
CA GLN A 70 4.66 15.94 2.27
C GLN A 70 5.07 17.31 1.70
N ILE A 71 6.36 17.52 1.47
CA ILE A 71 6.88 18.76 0.86
C ILE A 71 6.26 18.99 -0.53
N LEU A 72 6.19 17.94 -1.37
CA LEU A 72 5.58 18.02 -2.69
C LEU A 72 4.09 18.39 -2.66
N ASN A 73 3.40 18.03 -1.58
CA ASN A 73 2.00 18.38 -1.35
C ASN A 73 1.80 19.65 -0.50
N GLY A 74 2.86 20.41 -0.23
CA GLY A 74 2.78 21.65 0.56
C GLY A 74 2.50 21.40 2.06
N ILE A 75 2.77 20.20 2.56
CA ILE A 75 2.58 19.80 3.96
C ILE A 75 3.91 19.92 4.70
N VAL A 76 3.88 20.41 5.92
CA VAL A 76 5.08 20.47 6.77
C VAL A 76 5.54 19.05 7.11
N PRO A 77 6.82 18.70 6.86
CA PRO A 77 7.36 17.40 7.19
C PRO A 77 7.31 17.10 8.69
N GLY A 78 7.06 15.84 9.02
CA GLY A 78 7.10 15.36 10.40
C GLY A 78 8.46 14.78 10.78
N ASP A 79 8.76 14.79 12.09
CA ASP A 79 10.02 14.25 12.62
C ASP A 79 10.01 12.72 12.77
N ASN A 80 8.82 12.11 12.80
CA ASN A 80 8.65 10.69 13.06
C ASN A 80 7.50 10.11 12.25
N LEU A 81 7.59 8.82 11.94
CA LEU A 81 6.45 8.06 11.44
C LEU A 81 5.42 7.87 12.56
N LEU A 82 4.13 8.10 12.24
CA LEU A 82 3.05 7.80 13.16
C LEU A 82 2.89 6.29 13.28
N GLY A 83 2.73 5.82 14.51
CA GLY A 83 2.51 4.42 14.85
C GLY A 83 3.09 4.10 16.23
N ASN A 84 2.53 3.13 16.92
CA ASN A 84 3.12 2.63 18.15
C ASN A 84 4.42 1.89 17.84
N LYS A 85 5.43 1.94 18.73
CA LYS A 85 6.73 1.26 18.58
C LYS A 85 6.63 -0.26 18.28
N LYS A 86 5.45 -0.85 18.38
CA LYS A 86 5.14 -2.25 18.06
C LYS A 86 4.13 -2.41 16.92
N ALA A 87 3.65 -1.32 16.32
CA ALA A 87 2.65 -1.32 15.26
C ALA A 87 3.30 -0.89 13.93
N PHE A 88 2.60 -1.19 12.86
CA PHE A 88 3.00 -0.78 11.51
C PHE A 88 2.91 0.75 11.37
N PRO A 89 3.75 1.38 10.51
CA PRO A 89 3.61 2.77 10.15
C PRO A 89 2.20 3.07 9.62
N GLN A 90 1.64 4.21 10.02
CA GLN A 90 0.31 4.65 9.61
C GLN A 90 0.44 5.91 8.78
N PHE A 91 -0.26 5.94 7.65
CA PHE A 91 -0.29 7.07 6.72
C PHE A 91 -1.74 7.45 6.44
N ASN A 92 -2.01 8.75 6.40
CA ASN A 92 -3.32 9.28 6.07
C ASN A 92 -3.27 10.01 4.72
N ILE A 93 -4.27 9.76 3.88
CA ILE A 93 -4.53 10.53 2.67
C ILE A 93 -5.91 11.13 2.82
N GLU A 94 -5.96 12.45 2.90
CA GLU A 94 -7.22 13.19 3.03
C GLU A 94 -7.72 13.60 1.66
N MET A 95 -8.97 13.28 1.39
CA MET A 95 -9.66 13.64 0.15
C MET A 95 -11.12 13.97 0.48
N GLU A 96 -11.68 14.94 -0.20
CA GLU A 96 -13.09 15.34 -0.04
C GLU A 96 -14.06 14.22 -0.45
N THR A 97 -15.29 14.35 -0.01
CA THR A 97 -16.36 13.41 -0.40
C THR A 97 -16.67 13.59 -1.88
N GLY A 98 -16.89 12.49 -2.60
CA GLY A 98 -17.20 12.52 -4.03
C GLY A 98 -15.99 12.66 -4.97
N THR A 99 -14.77 12.75 -4.46
CA THR A 99 -13.54 12.92 -5.25
C THR A 99 -12.97 11.64 -5.85
N GLY A 100 -13.65 10.49 -5.68
CA GLY A 100 -13.20 9.22 -6.23
C GLY A 100 -12.22 8.45 -5.35
N LYS A 101 -12.37 8.51 -4.03
CA LYS A 101 -11.53 7.75 -3.07
C LYS A 101 -11.40 6.27 -3.43
N THR A 102 -12.51 5.64 -3.86
CA THR A 102 -12.52 4.23 -4.29
C THR A 102 -11.55 3.99 -5.45
N PHE A 103 -11.59 4.83 -6.47
CA PHE A 103 -10.65 4.77 -7.58
C PHE A 103 -9.21 4.92 -7.11
N VAL A 104 -8.94 5.90 -6.22
CA VAL A 104 -7.59 6.18 -5.73
C VAL A 104 -7.00 4.98 -4.99
N TYR A 105 -7.71 4.38 -4.04
CA TYR A 105 -7.12 3.24 -3.32
C TYR A 105 -7.00 1.98 -4.19
N LEU A 106 -7.94 1.72 -5.11
CA LEU A 106 -7.80 0.61 -6.06
C LEU A 106 -6.61 0.82 -6.99
N LYS A 107 -6.45 2.03 -7.53
CA LYS A 107 -5.30 2.38 -8.37
C LYS A 107 -4.00 2.27 -7.60
N THR A 108 -3.98 2.71 -6.32
CA THR A 108 -2.82 2.57 -5.43
C THR A 108 -2.42 1.10 -5.26
N ILE A 109 -3.38 0.21 -5.02
CA ILE A 109 -3.14 -1.24 -4.92
C ILE A 109 -2.48 -1.78 -6.19
N LEU A 110 -3.00 -1.41 -7.37
CA LEU A 110 -2.45 -1.85 -8.64
C LEU A 110 -1.03 -1.32 -8.87
N GLU A 111 -0.77 -0.05 -8.54
CA GLU A 111 0.56 0.54 -8.67
C GLU A 111 1.57 -0.06 -7.67
N LEU A 112 1.16 -0.33 -6.43
CA LEU A 112 2.00 -1.01 -5.43
C LEU A 112 2.34 -2.44 -5.86
N ASN A 113 1.39 -3.14 -6.45
CA ASN A 113 1.64 -4.46 -7.03
C ASN A 113 2.63 -4.36 -8.19
N LYS A 114 2.38 -3.45 -9.14
CA LYS A 114 3.21 -3.27 -10.33
C LYS A 114 4.64 -2.84 -10.01
N GLN A 115 4.82 -1.90 -9.07
CA GLN A 115 6.12 -1.31 -8.79
C GLN A 115 6.92 -2.08 -7.74
N TYR A 116 6.27 -2.71 -6.78
CA TYR A 116 6.95 -3.35 -5.63
C TYR A 116 6.58 -4.83 -5.45
N GLY A 117 5.70 -5.38 -6.29
CA GLY A 117 5.30 -6.79 -6.22
C GLY A 117 4.44 -7.12 -5.00
N PHE A 118 3.78 -6.14 -4.38
CA PHE A 118 2.88 -6.41 -3.27
C PHE A 118 1.63 -7.16 -3.75
N LEU A 119 1.28 -8.27 -3.10
CA LEU A 119 0.22 -9.18 -3.53
C LEU A 119 -0.98 -9.21 -2.59
N LYS A 120 -0.80 -8.81 -1.33
CA LYS A 120 -1.86 -8.91 -0.31
C LYS A 120 -2.23 -7.54 0.22
N PHE A 121 -3.52 -7.26 0.13
CA PHE A 121 -4.11 -6.02 0.59
C PHE A 121 -5.38 -6.30 1.39
N VAL A 122 -5.61 -5.53 2.44
CA VAL A 122 -6.82 -5.61 3.26
C VAL A 122 -7.52 -4.26 3.19
N ILE A 123 -8.75 -4.25 2.69
CA ILE A 123 -9.58 -3.05 2.62
C ILE A 123 -10.61 -3.12 3.74
N VAL A 124 -10.52 -2.16 4.67
CA VAL A 124 -11.46 -2.04 5.77
C VAL A 124 -12.41 -0.87 5.50
N VAL A 125 -13.70 -1.14 5.52
CA VAL A 125 -14.74 -0.13 5.28
C VAL A 125 -15.67 -0.03 6.48
N PRO A 126 -16.13 1.18 6.85
CA PRO A 126 -16.88 1.41 8.08
C PRO A 126 -18.36 0.95 8.01
N SER A 127 -18.90 0.66 6.82
CA SER A 127 -20.30 0.25 6.69
C SER A 127 -20.52 -0.71 5.53
N ILE A 128 -21.62 -1.47 5.63
CA ILE A 128 -22.08 -2.41 4.59
C ILE A 128 -22.41 -1.68 3.28
N ALA A 129 -23.02 -0.51 3.35
CA ALA A 129 -23.36 0.29 2.16
C ALA A 129 -22.13 0.69 1.35
N ILE A 130 -21.04 1.07 2.04
CA ILE A 130 -19.77 1.39 1.39
C ILE A 130 -19.12 0.13 0.81
N LYS A 131 -19.20 -1.01 1.52
CA LYS A 131 -18.70 -2.31 1.02
C LYS A 131 -19.37 -2.70 -0.29
N GLU A 132 -20.69 -2.57 -0.38
CA GLU A 132 -21.46 -2.85 -1.60
C GLU A 132 -21.05 -1.96 -2.77
N GLY A 133 -20.82 -0.68 -2.52
CA GLY A 133 -20.30 0.26 -3.52
C GLY A 133 -18.92 -0.13 -4.06
N VAL A 134 -18.03 -0.58 -3.18
CA VAL A 134 -16.68 -1.03 -3.56
C VAL A 134 -16.70 -2.31 -4.39
N LEU A 135 -17.59 -3.25 -4.09
CA LEU A 135 -17.70 -4.52 -4.82
C LEU A 135 -18.31 -4.36 -6.22
N LYS A 136 -19.00 -3.24 -6.47
CA LYS A 136 -19.64 -2.93 -7.77
C LYS A 136 -18.81 -2.00 -8.64
N SER A 137 -17.71 -1.47 -8.11
CA SER A 137 -16.75 -0.61 -8.83
C SER A 137 -15.67 -1.42 -9.51
#